data_a53544d367e5c75a6ed8e251c1c21298
#
_entry.id   a53544d367e5c75a6ed8e251c1c21298
#
_cell.length_a   1.000
_cell.length_b   1.000
_cell.length_c   1.000
_cell.angle_alpha   90.00
_cell.angle_beta   90.00
_cell.angle_gamma   90.00
#
_symmetry.space_group_name_H-M   'P 1'
#
loop_
_entity.id
_entity.type
_entity.pdbx_description
1 polymer ?
#
loop_
_entity_poly.entity_id
_entity_poly.type
_entity_poly.pdbx_seq_one_letter_code
_entity_poly.pdbx_strand_id
1 'polypeptide(L)' 'MLRQKVRESTGKKEWALVSKSKPGKVLEWYGKEKPSPERIAETEQRIQYYKHH' A
#
# COMPACT_ATOMS: atom_id res chain seq x y z
N MET A 1 3.51 3.78 4.12
CA MET A 1 3.67 5.05 3.38
C MET A 1 3.12 4.88 1.98
N LEU A 2 2.31 5.81 1.53
CA LEU A 2 1.67 5.74 0.21
C LEU A 2 2.61 6.26 -0.87
N ARG A 3 2.81 5.47 -1.93
CA ARG A 3 3.64 5.86 -3.08
C ARG A 3 3.04 5.33 -4.38
N GLN A 4 3.43 5.94 -5.49
CA GLN A 4 3.12 5.40 -6.82
C GLN A 4 4.26 4.49 -7.25
N LYS A 5 3.92 3.28 -7.70
CA LYS A 5 4.90 2.31 -8.21
C LYS A 5 4.40 1.68 -9.50
N VAL A 6 5.32 1.28 -10.36
CA VAL A 6 4.98 0.55 -11.57
C VAL A 6 4.76 -0.92 -11.20
N ARG A 7 3.56 -1.41 -11.50
CA ARG A 7 3.22 -2.81 -11.26
C ARG A 7 3.72 -3.65 -12.43
N GLU A 8 4.57 -4.61 -12.14
CA GLU A 8 5.19 -5.43 -13.20
C GLU A 8 4.17 -6.21 -14.04
N SER A 9 3.11 -6.69 -13.41
CA SER A 9 2.09 -7.48 -14.10
C SER A 9 1.30 -6.68 -15.14
N THR A 10 1.13 -5.36 -14.93
CA THR A 10 0.38 -4.50 -15.84
C THR A 10 1.26 -3.49 -16.56
N GLY A 11 2.47 -3.22 -16.06
CA GLY A 11 3.37 -2.22 -16.59
C GLY A 11 2.91 -0.79 -16.40
N LYS A 12 1.91 -0.55 -15.55
CA LYS A 12 1.32 0.76 -15.31
C LYS A 12 1.59 1.24 -13.90
N LYS A 13 1.69 2.57 -13.74
CA LYS A 13 1.80 3.16 -12.41
C LYS A 13 0.51 3.00 -11.63
N GLU A 14 0.63 2.46 -10.44
CA GLU A 14 -0.50 2.29 -9.52
C GLU A 14 -0.11 2.77 -8.14
N TRP A 15 -1.11 3.16 -7.36
CA TRP A 15 -0.88 3.54 -5.98
C TRP A 15 -0.66 2.30 -5.12
N ALA A 16 0.32 2.40 -4.23
CA ALA A 16 0.67 1.28 -3.36
C ALA A 16 1.06 1.79 -1.97
N LEU A 17 0.68 1.02 -0.97
CA LEU A 17 1.13 1.29 0.40
C LEU A 17 2.38 0.47 0.66
N VAL A 18 3.48 1.15 0.96
CA VAL A 18 4.77 0.49 1.20
C VAL A 18 5.15 0.57 2.67
N SER A 19 5.97 -0.39 3.10
CA SER A 19 6.47 -0.43 4.48
C SER A 19 7.41 0.73 4.76
N LYS A 20 7.29 1.34 5.94
CA LYS A 20 8.20 2.41 6.37
C LYS A 20 9.62 1.89 6.59
N SER A 21 9.74 0.69 7.14
CA SER A 21 11.04 0.09 7.45
C SER A 21 11.68 -0.56 6.23
N LYS A 22 10.88 -1.01 5.27
CA LYS A 22 11.34 -1.65 4.04
C LYS A 22 10.62 -1.04 2.84
N PRO A 23 11.10 0.12 2.31
CA PRO A 23 10.39 0.82 1.23
C PRO A 23 10.20 0.01 -0.04
N GLY A 24 11.03 -1.02 -0.26
CA GLY A 24 10.88 -1.90 -1.41
C GLY A 24 9.75 -2.91 -1.28
N LYS A 25 9.18 -3.07 -0.08
CA LYS A 25 8.09 -4.02 0.16
C LYS A 25 6.74 -3.34 0.06
N VAL A 26 5.89 -3.80 -0.86
CA VAL A 26 4.52 -3.29 -1.01
C VAL A 26 3.60 -4.06 -0.09
N LEU A 27 2.85 -3.33 0.75
CA LEU A 27 1.89 -3.92 1.67
C LEU A 27 0.51 -4.08 1.04
N GLU A 28 0.10 -3.12 0.20
CA GLU A 28 -1.21 -3.14 -0.43
C GLU A 28 -1.16 -2.38 -1.76
N TRP A 29 -1.87 -2.87 -2.78
CA TRP A 29 -2.04 -2.18 -4.06
C TRP A 29 -3.45 -1.59 -4.12
N TYR A 30 -3.54 -0.31 -4.49
CA TYR A 30 -4.82 0.40 -4.59
C TYR A 30 -5.29 0.64 -6.03
N GLY A 31 -4.43 0.44 -7.01
CA GLY A 31 -4.78 0.65 -8.41
C GLY A 31 -4.45 2.04 -8.92
N LYS A 32 -5.13 2.45 -9.98
CA LYS A 32 -4.83 3.70 -10.68
C LYS A 32 -5.23 4.95 -9.91
N GLU A 33 -6.26 4.87 -9.10
CA GLU A 33 -6.78 6.01 -8.35
C GLU A 33 -6.16 6.09 -6.97
N LYS A 34 -5.91 7.33 -6.52
CA LYS A 34 -5.41 7.55 -5.18
C LYS A 34 -6.44 7.10 -4.15
N PRO A 35 -6.07 6.23 -3.21
CA PRO A 35 -7.00 5.77 -2.19
C PRO A 35 -7.38 6.91 -1.23
N SER A 36 -8.59 6.84 -0.68
CA SER A 36 -9.02 7.80 0.34
C SER A 36 -8.23 7.56 1.63
N PRO A 37 -8.09 8.61 2.48
CA PRO A 37 -7.44 8.43 3.78
C PRO A 37 -8.06 7.34 4.64
N GLU A 38 -9.37 7.13 4.51
CA GLU A 38 -10.09 6.09 5.23
C GLU A 38 -9.61 4.69 4.83
N ARG A 39 -9.44 4.47 3.53
CA ARG A 39 -8.94 3.18 3.04
C ARG A 39 -7.53 2.91 3.51
N ILE A 40 -6.68 3.93 3.50
CA ILE A 40 -5.31 3.82 3.99
C ILE A 40 -5.31 3.47 5.48
N ALA A 41 -6.14 4.15 6.27
CA ALA A 41 -6.26 3.89 7.69
C ALA A 41 -6.73 2.46 7.97
N GLU A 42 -7.71 1.98 7.21
CA GLU A 42 -8.19 0.60 7.35
C GLU A 42 -7.09 -0.42 7.06
N THR A 43 -6.31 -0.19 6.01
CA THR A 43 -5.20 -1.07 5.67
C THR A 43 -4.15 -1.07 6.78
N GLU A 44 -3.78 0.10 7.28
CA GLU A 44 -2.81 0.22 8.37
C GLU A 44 -3.29 -0.45 9.65
N GLN A 45 -4.58 -0.31 10.00
CA GLN A 45 -5.14 -0.98 11.16
C GLN A 45 -5.09 -2.49 11.01
N ARG A 46 -5.40 -3.01 9.82
CA ARG A 46 -5.33 -4.45 9.55
C ARG A 46 -3.91 -4.97 9.71
N ILE A 47 -2.93 -4.23 9.18
CA ILE A 47 -1.53 -4.61 9.28
C ILE A 47 -1.07 -4.60 10.74
N GLN A 48 -1.44 -3.58 11.50
CA GLN A 48 -1.12 -3.51 12.93
C GLN A 48 -1.73 -4.66 13.70
N TYR A 49 -2.96 -5.02 13.38
CA TYR A 49 -3.63 -6.16 14.01
C TYR A 49 -2.81 -7.44 13.82
N TYR A 50 -2.36 -7.70 12.61
CA TYR A 50 -1.55 -8.89 12.34
C TYR A 50 -0.19 -8.86 13.03
N LYS A 51 0.39 -7.68 13.18
CA LYS A 51 1.70 -7.53 13.85
C LYS A 51 1.61 -7.78 15.36
N HIS A 52 0.47 -7.52 15.97
CA HIS A 52 0.26 -7.69 17.40
C HIS A 52 -0.27 -9.07 17.77
N HIS A 53 -0.53 -9.88 16.81
CA HIS A 53 -0.91 -11.27 16.97
C HIS A 53 0.18 -12.20 16.47
#